data_230740a7e937bed26844ad470d6e8322
#
_entry.id   230740a7e937bed26844ad470d6e8322
#
_cell.length_a   1.000
_cell.length_b   1.000
_cell.length_c   1.000
_cell.angle_alpha   90.00
_cell.angle_beta   90.00
_cell.angle_gamma   90.00
#
_symmetry.space_group_name_H-M   'P 1'
#
loop_
_entity.id
_entity.type
_entity.pdbx_description
1 polymer ?
#
loop_
_entity_poly.entity_id
_entity_poly.type
_entity_poly.pdbx_seq_one_letter_code
_entity_poly.pdbx_strand_id
1 'polypeptide(L)'
;MRIPPAEDVIVGTTPLENEFAGVHPRLHATAADFAALRRRVKREPQATLYRKMLGAAEHAIAHPCPAPAESEGKDLRGYIGEGLPPLAMAWRLTGEKKYFDAAIDFMNTAMQYEDWTTSLTFGHWGHGMAIGYDWLYHDLDPALRARIAGSLKEHTRQMFDAWSSYQLATGIFYTFNHMAVPLAGLTAASAALYGEEPGI
;
A
#
# COMPACT_ATOMS: atom_id res chain seq x y z
N MET A 1 22.85 5.51 24.37
CA MET A 1 22.39 6.58 23.47
C MET A 1 20.98 6.92 23.93
N ARG A 2 20.72 8.13 24.41
CA ARG A 2 19.37 8.56 24.85
C ARG A 2 18.61 8.97 23.61
N ILE A 3 17.50 8.33 23.33
CA ILE A 3 16.56 8.77 22.29
C ILE A 3 15.87 10.02 22.84
N PRO A 4 15.89 11.17 22.14
CA PRO A 4 15.17 12.35 22.58
C PRO A 4 13.66 12.04 22.65
N PRO A 5 12.91 12.65 23.57
CA PRO A 5 11.46 12.54 23.59
C PRO A 5 10.88 13.00 22.24
N ALA A 6 9.75 12.41 21.83
CA ALA A 6 9.15 12.67 20.54
C ALA A 6 8.84 14.17 20.28
N GLU A 7 8.63 14.93 21.34
CA GLU A 7 8.43 16.38 21.32
C GLU A 7 9.69 17.18 20.95
N ASP A 8 10.89 16.58 21.08
CA ASP A 8 12.15 17.22 20.68
C ASP A 8 12.55 16.89 19.21
N VAL A 9 11.79 16.04 18.54
CA VAL A 9 11.95 15.83 17.11
C VAL A 9 11.26 16.97 16.39
N ILE A 10 12.02 18.01 16.06
CA ILE A 10 11.54 19.08 15.18
C ILE A 10 11.32 18.43 13.79
N VAL A 11 10.11 18.01 13.54
CA VAL A 11 9.66 17.75 12.18
C VAL A 11 9.54 19.12 11.53
N GLY A 12 10.62 19.56 10.90
CA GLY A 12 10.57 20.79 10.10
C GLY A 12 9.47 20.64 9.07
N THR A 13 8.66 21.67 8.88
CA THR A 13 7.76 21.77 7.73
C THR A 13 8.62 21.60 6.48
N THR A 14 8.56 20.42 5.87
CA THR A 14 9.32 20.13 4.67
C THR A 14 8.64 20.78 3.47
N PRO A 15 9.39 21.26 2.47
CA PRO A 15 8.82 21.78 1.21
C PRO A 15 7.90 20.79 0.48
N LEU A 16 7.93 19.52 0.85
CA LEU A 16 7.08 18.45 0.31
C LEU A 16 5.58 18.71 0.49
N GLU A 17 5.17 19.47 1.52
CA GLU A 17 3.76 19.77 1.80
C GLU A 17 3.01 20.41 0.64
N ASN A 18 3.69 21.20 -0.18
CA ASN A 18 3.08 21.91 -1.30
C ASN A 18 3.21 21.18 -2.64
N GLU A 19 4.17 20.26 -2.79
CA GLU A 19 4.43 19.62 -4.08
C GLU A 19 3.64 18.34 -4.29
N PHE A 20 3.28 17.63 -3.22
CA PHE A 20 2.66 16.31 -3.29
C PHE A 20 1.21 16.24 -2.79
N ALA A 21 0.70 17.27 -2.10
CA ALA A 21 -0.69 17.29 -1.66
C ALA A 21 -1.64 17.21 -2.86
N GLY A 22 -2.54 16.22 -2.85
CA GLY A 22 -3.50 15.99 -3.93
C GLY A 22 -2.93 15.47 -5.24
N VAL A 23 -1.62 15.19 -5.31
CA VAL A 23 -0.99 14.63 -6.52
C VAL A 23 -0.98 13.10 -6.46
N HIS A 24 -1.66 12.45 -7.41
CA HIS A 24 -1.72 11.00 -7.57
C HIS A 24 -1.62 10.60 -9.05
N PRO A 25 -1.02 9.46 -9.37
CA PRO A 25 -0.20 8.62 -8.50
C PRO A 25 1.15 9.27 -8.16
N ARG A 26 1.68 8.98 -6.98
CA ARG A 26 2.96 9.50 -6.47
C ARG A 26 3.89 8.43 -5.89
N LEU A 27 3.35 7.26 -5.51
CA LEU A 27 4.14 6.13 -5.04
C LEU A 27 4.77 5.39 -6.21
N HIS A 28 6.09 5.27 -6.22
CA HIS A 28 6.90 4.53 -7.18
C HIS A 28 6.78 4.99 -8.64
N ALA A 29 5.64 5.56 -9.06
CA ALA A 29 5.40 6.02 -10.42
C ALA A 29 4.40 7.17 -10.45
N THR A 30 4.64 8.12 -11.33
CA THR A 30 3.73 9.22 -11.64
C THR A 30 2.83 8.89 -12.84
N ALA A 31 1.84 9.73 -13.11
CA ALA A 31 1.02 9.59 -14.31
C ALA A 31 1.86 9.61 -15.61
N ALA A 32 2.93 10.43 -15.63
CA ALA A 32 3.86 10.50 -16.76
C ALA A 32 4.65 9.20 -16.94
N ASP A 33 5.06 8.56 -15.82
CA ASP A 33 5.74 7.27 -15.84
C ASP A 33 4.85 6.16 -16.39
N PHE A 34 3.58 6.09 -15.99
CA PHE A 34 2.61 5.15 -16.55
C PHE A 34 2.41 5.37 -18.05
N ALA A 35 2.31 6.63 -18.50
CA ALA A 35 2.24 6.94 -19.92
C ALA A 35 3.49 6.50 -20.70
N ALA A 36 4.67 6.64 -20.09
CA ALA A 36 5.92 6.16 -20.67
C ALA A 36 5.98 4.62 -20.69
N LEU A 37 5.56 3.96 -19.60
CA LEU A 37 5.54 2.50 -19.49
C LEU A 37 4.65 1.85 -20.54
N ARG A 38 3.46 2.40 -20.83
CA ARG A 38 2.57 1.88 -21.89
C ARG A 38 3.26 1.76 -23.25
N ARG A 39 4.21 2.64 -23.54
CA ARG A 39 5.02 2.58 -24.78
C ARG A 39 6.16 1.56 -24.67
N ARG A 40 6.81 1.50 -23.50
CA ARG A 40 8.01 0.69 -23.26
C ARG A 40 7.73 -0.81 -23.12
N VAL A 41 6.56 -1.18 -22.56
CA VAL A 41 6.17 -2.59 -22.35
C VAL A 41 6.04 -3.40 -23.67
N LYS A 42 6.08 -2.75 -24.83
CA LYS A 42 6.06 -3.41 -26.15
C LYS A 42 7.42 -3.91 -26.61
N ARG A 43 8.51 -3.61 -25.88
CA ARG A 43 9.89 -3.94 -26.26
C ARG A 43 10.60 -4.66 -25.11
N GLU A 44 11.50 -5.59 -25.46
CA GLU A 44 12.35 -6.24 -24.45
C GLU A 44 13.35 -5.25 -23.84
N PRO A 45 13.73 -5.43 -22.56
CA PRO A 45 13.32 -6.50 -21.64
C PRO A 45 11.95 -6.24 -20.95
N GLN A 46 11.35 -5.06 -21.12
CA GLN A 46 10.09 -4.67 -20.44
C GLN A 46 8.91 -5.55 -20.87
N ALA A 47 8.87 -6.02 -22.11
CA ALA A 47 7.80 -6.91 -22.58
C ALA A 47 7.74 -8.23 -21.78
N THR A 48 8.87 -8.77 -21.39
CA THR A 48 8.95 -9.97 -20.55
C THR A 48 8.45 -9.69 -19.13
N LEU A 49 8.85 -8.56 -18.53
CA LEU A 49 8.39 -8.16 -17.19
C LEU A 49 6.88 -7.86 -17.20
N TYR A 50 6.40 -7.21 -18.26
CA TYR A 50 4.98 -6.93 -18.43
C TYR A 50 4.13 -8.21 -18.48
N ARG A 51 4.56 -9.23 -19.26
CA ARG A 51 3.87 -10.54 -19.30
C ARG A 51 3.82 -11.20 -17.92
N LYS A 52 4.91 -11.13 -17.15
CA LYS A 52 4.97 -11.67 -15.78
C LYS A 52 4.01 -10.93 -14.85
N MET A 53 3.98 -9.61 -14.93
CA MET A 53 3.06 -8.78 -14.15
C MET A 53 1.59 -9.08 -14.49
N LEU A 54 1.25 -9.20 -15.78
CA LEU A 54 -0.10 -9.62 -16.18
C LEU A 54 -0.43 -11.02 -15.66
N GLY A 55 0.51 -11.97 -15.71
CA GLY A 55 0.31 -13.29 -15.11
C GLY A 55 0.03 -13.23 -13.61
N ALA A 56 0.69 -12.34 -12.88
CA ALA A 56 0.42 -12.11 -11.45
C ALA A 56 -0.97 -11.50 -11.23
N ALA A 57 -1.40 -10.56 -12.07
CA ALA A 57 -2.75 -9.97 -11.99
C ALA A 57 -3.85 -11.02 -12.30
N GLU A 58 -3.67 -11.86 -13.31
CA GLU A 58 -4.60 -12.96 -13.61
C GLU A 58 -4.63 -14.00 -12.48
N HIS A 59 -3.48 -14.29 -11.88
CA HIS A 59 -3.42 -15.16 -10.71
C HIS A 59 -4.20 -14.58 -9.53
N ALA A 60 -4.07 -13.29 -9.27
CA ALA A 60 -4.83 -12.60 -8.21
C ALA A 60 -6.35 -12.67 -8.47
N ILE A 61 -6.80 -12.50 -9.72
CA ILE A 61 -8.22 -12.67 -10.08
C ILE A 61 -8.69 -14.11 -9.77
N ALA A 62 -7.87 -15.11 -10.12
CA ALA A 62 -8.21 -16.52 -9.90
C ALA A 62 -8.17 -16.95 -8.41
N HIS A 63 -7.43 -16.19 -7.58
CA HIS A 63 -7.21 -16.47 -6.16
C HIS A 63 -7.51 -15.20 -5.34
N PRO A 64 -8.79 -14.81 -5.21
CA PRO A 64 -9.16 -13.58 -4.50
C PRO A 64 -8.78 -13.65 -3.02
N CYS A 65 -8.59 -12.47 -2.43
CA CYS A 65 -8.34 -12.37 -0.99
C CYS A 65 -9.53 -12.97 -0.24
N PRO A 66 -9.30 -13.92 0.69
CA PRO A 66 -10.40 -14.51 1.46
C PRO A 66 -11.04 -13.47 2.39
N ALA A 67 -12.33 -13.58 2.61
CA ALA A 67 -13.00 -12.83 3.68
C ALA A 67 -12.51 -13.29 5.06
N PRO A 68 -12.65 -12.46 6.13
CA PRO A 68 -12.19 -12.83 7.47
C PRO A 68 -12.69 -14.21 7.96
N ALA A 69 -13.96 -14.52 7.68
CA ALA A 69 -14.55 -15.82 8.06
C ALA A 69 -13.92 -17.03 7.33
N GLU A 70 -13.21 -16.81 6.23
CA GLU A 70 -12.60 -17.84 5.39
C GLU A 70 -11.07 -17.87 5.54
N SER A 71 -10.52 -17.05 6.41
CA SER A 71 -9.08 -16.80 6.50
C SER A 71 -8.33 -17.73 7.43
N GLU A 72 -9.03 -18.52 8.24
CA GLU A 72 -8.40 -19.41 9.21
C GLU A 72 -7.39 -20.36 8.55
N GLY A 73 -6.19 -20.40 9.12
CA GLY A 73 -5.09 -21.23 8.64
C GLY A 73 -4.42 -20.74 7.34
N LYS A 74 -4.84 -19.62 6.77
CA LYS A 74 -4.23 -19.06 5.54
C LYS A 74 -3.12 -18.08 5.85
N ASP A 75 -2.07 -18.10 5.05
CA ASP A 75 -1.05 -17.04 5.06
C ASP A 75 -1.58 -15.83 4.29
N LEU A 76 -2.04 -14.83 5.01
CA LEU A 76 -2.67 -13.65 4.43
C LEU A 76 -1.68 -12.66 3.79
N ARG A 77 -0.39 -12.79 4.05
CA ARG A 77 0.63 -11.80 3.61
C ARG A 77 0.62 -11.57 2.10
N GLY A 78 0.53 -12.64 1.32
CA GLY A 78 0.59 -12.59 -0.12
C GLY A 78 -0.62 -11.98 -0.81
N TYR A 79 -1.82 -12.05 -0.20
CA TYR A 79 -3.03 -11.64 -0.91
C TYR A 79 -3.01 -10.16 -1.29
N ILE A 80 -3.02 -9.25 -0.32
CA ILE A 80 -3.07 -7.80 -0.60
C ILE A 80 -1.71 -7.31 -1.09
N GLY A 81 -0.62 -7.72 -0.45
CA GLY A 81 0.73 -7.26 -0.78
C GLY A 81 1.20 -7.66 -2.17
N GLU A 82 0.86 -8.86 -2.62
CA GLU A 82 1.30 -9.40 -3.91
C GLU A 82 0.22 -9.35 -4.99
N GLY A 83 -1.06 -9.33 -4.61
CA GLY A 83 -2.18 -9.33 -5.55
C GLY A 83 -2.63 -7.95 -5.98
N LEU A 84 -2.78 -7.01 -5.05
CA LEU A 84 -3.32 -5.68 -5.35
C LEU A 84 -2.41 -4.83 -6.26
N PRO A 85 -1.08 -4.72 -6.04
CA PRO A 85 -0.22 -3.93 -6.91
C PRO A 85 -0.21 -4.40 -8.37
N PRO A 86 -0.11 -5.69 -8.71
CA PRO A 86 -0.25 -6.15 -10.10
C PRO A 86 -1.60 -5.82 -10.72
N LEU A 87 -2.71 -5.93 -9.98
CA LEU A 87 -4.04 -5.56 -10.46
C LEU A 87 -4.12 -4.07 -10.80
N ALA A 88 -3.66 -3.20 -9.89
CA ALA A 88 -3.62 -1.76 -10.11
C ALA A 88 -2.71 -1.40 -11.31
N MET A 89 -1.53 -2.03 -11.42
CA MET A 89 -0.61 -1.85 -12.55
C MET A 89 -1.25 -2.29 -13.86
N ALA A 90 -1.90 -3.46 -13.88
CA ALA A 90 -2.56 -3.98 -15.07
C ALA A 90 -3.68 -3.03 -15.54
N TRP A 91 -4.50 -2.52 -14.63
CA TRP A 91 -5.48 -1.47 -14.94
C TRP A 91 -4.82 -0.25 -15.56
N ARG A 92 -3.80 0.32 -14.89
CA ARG A 92 -3.08 1.52 -15.38
C ARG A 92 -2.47 1.32 -16.76
N LEU A 93 -2.02 0.12 -17.11
CA LEU A 93 -1.34 -0.15 -18.38
C LEU A 93 -2.29 -0.59 -19.50
N THR A 94 -3.36 -1.33 -19.19
CA THR A 94 -4.27 -1.91 -20.20
C THR A 94 -5.58 -1.16 -20.33
N GLY A 95 -6.14 -0.63 -19.23
CA GLY A 95 -7.49 -0.11 -19.14
C GLY A 95 -8.56 -1.21 -19.14
N GLU A 96 -8.20 -2.48 -18.95
CA GLU A 96 -9.15 -3.59 -18.89
C GLU A 96 -9.86 -3.61 -17.53
N LYS A 97 -11.17 -3.37 -17.56
CA LYS A 97 -12.03 -3.22 -16.37
C LYS A 97 -11.93 -4.36 -15.35
N LYS A 98 -11.66 -5.58 -15.79
CA LYS A 98 -11.54 -6.75 -14.91
C LYS A 98 -10.46 -6.57 -13.84
N TYR A 99 -9.36 -5.89 -14.16
CA TYR A 99 -8.28 -5.62 -13.22
C TYR A 99 -8.67 -4.57 -12.18
N PHE A 100 -9.39 -3.54 -12.63
CA PHE A 100 -9.94 -2.52 -11.72
C PHE A 100 -10.95 -3.14 -10.75
N ASP A 101 -11.93 -3.89 -11.28
CA ASP A 101 -12.97 -4.53 -10.46
C ASP A 101 -12.33 -5.46 -9.41
N ALA A 102 -11.38 -6.30 -9.82
CA ALA A 102 -10.67 -7.18 -8.90
C ALA A 102 -9.86 -6.39 -7.84
N ALA A 103 -9.21 -5.28 -8.22
CA ALA A 103 -8.51 -4.43 -7.26
C ALA A 103 -9.47 -3.83 -6.23
N ILE A 104 -10.67 -3.40 -6.65
CA ILE A 104 -11.72 -2.92 -5.73
C ILE A 104 -12.16 -4.03 -4.78
N ASP A 105 -12.35 -5.25 -5.26
CA ASP A 105 -12.74 -6.39 -4.44
C ASP A 105 -11.68 -6.71 -3.39
N PHE A 106 -10.39 -6.68 -3.76
CA PHE A 106 -9.28 -6.86 -2.83
C PHE A 106 -9.27 -5.79 -1.74
N MET A 107 -9.44 -4.52 -2.10
CA MET A 107 -9.48 -3.43 -1.12
C MET A 107 -10.71 -3.51 -0.22
N ASN A 108 -11.88 -3.82 -0.77
CA ASN A 108 -13.10 -4.03 0.03
C ASN A 108 -12.94 -5.19 1.01
N THR A 109 -12.29 -6.28 0.60
CA THR A 109 -12.03 -7.43 1.48
C THR A 109 -11.04 -7.06 2.57
N ALA A 110 -9.97 -6.33 2.25
CA ALA A 110 -8.99 -5.87 3.24
C ALA A 110 -9.63 -5.00 4.33
N MET A 111 -10.59 -4.15 3.97
CA MET A 111 -11.31 -3.29 4.90
C MET A 111 -12.28 -4.06 5.83
N GLN A 112 -12.56 -5.34 5.58
CA GLN A 112 -13.38 -6.17 6.49
C GLN A 112 -12.58 -6.72 7.66
N TYR A 113 -11.25 -6.69 7.58
CA TYR A 113 -10.39 -7.13 8.66
C TYR A 113 -10.22 -6.00 9.67
N GLU A 114 -10.59 -6.27 10.92
CA GLU A 114 -10.42 -5.31 12.04
C GLU A 114 -8.96 -5.10 12.40
N ASP A 115 -8.12 -6.09 12.15
CA ASP A 115 -6.69 -6.07 12.46
C ASP A 115 -5.88 -6.63 11.27
N TRP A 116 -4.92 -5.82 10.79
CA TRP A 116 -3.92 -6.28 9.80
C TRP A 116 -2.66 -6.82 10.49
N THR A 117 -2.73 -7.09 11.79
CA THR A 117 -1.62 -7.41 12.66
C THR A 117 -0.57 -6.28 12.76
N THR A 118 0.35 -6.41 13.71
CA THR A 118 1.45 -5.45 13.89
C THR A 118 2.79 -6.03 13.44
N SER A 119 2.76 -6.88 12.41
CA SER A 119 3.92 -7.62 11.94
C SER A 119 4.06 -7.59 10.42
N LEU A 120 4.63 -8.63 9.84
CA LEU A 120 4.85 -8.76 8.40
C LEU A 120 3.56 -8.62 7.58
N THR A 121 2.43 -9.11 8.07
CA THR A 121 1.14 -8.99 7.36
C THR A 121 0.78 -7.53 7.14
N PHE A 122 0.88 -6.68 8.19
CA PHE A 122 0.68 -5.24 8.02
C PHE A 122 1.63 -4.66 6.97
N GLY A 123 2.92 -5.02 7.02
CA GLY A 123 3.90 -4.52 6.06
C GLY A 123 3.50 -4.77 4.60
N HIS A 124 3.07 -5.99 4.31
CA HIS A 124 2.58 -6.36 2.98
C HIS A 124 1.25 -5.68 2.65
N TRP A 125 0.29 -5.69 3.56
CA TRP A 125 -1.05 -5.14 3.33
C TRP A 125 -1.03 -3.61 3.27
N GLY A 126 -0.34 -2.94 4.20
CA GLY A 126 -0.18 -1.49 4.19
C GLY A 126 0.45 -0.99 2.90
N HIS A 127 1.50 -1.67 2.43
CA HIS A 127 2.14 -1.35 1.15
C HIS A 127 1.21 -1.61 -0.05
N GLY A 128 0.56 -2.77 -0.11
CA GLY A 128 -0.37 -3.12 -1.19
C GLY A 128 -1.56 -2.17 -1.27
N MET A 129 -2.19 -1.88 -0.12
CA MET A 129 -3.31 -0.94 -0.03
C MET A 129 -2.90 0.50 -0.39
N ALA A 130 -1.72 0.94 0.05
CA ALA A 130 -1.19 2.24 -0.30
C ALA A 130 -1.01 2.39 -1.82
N ILE A 131 -0.44 1.37 -2.48
CA ILE A 131 -0.29 1.35 -3.94
C ILE A 131 -1.66 1.33 -4.63
N GLY A 132 -2.59 0.48 -4.18
CA GLY A 132 -3.94 0.43 -4.74
C GLY A 132 -4.65 1.78 -4.63
N TYR A 133 -4.63 2.38 -3.45
CA TYR A 133 -5.19 3.71 -3.21
C TYR A 133 -4.57 4.79 -4.12
N ASP A 134 -3.25 4.88 -4.12
CA ASP A 134 -2.52 5.91 -4.84
C ASP A 134 -2.66 5.78 -6.36
N TRP A 135 -2.48 4.56 -6.90
CA TRP A 135 -2.52 4.37 -8.34
C TRP A 135 -3.92 4.40 -8.94
N LEU A 136 -4.95 4.10 -8.15
CA LEU A 136 -6.35 4.13 -8.57
C LEU A 136 -7.10 5.39 -8.11
N TYR A 137 -6.44 6.30 -7.42
CA TYR A 137 -7.05 7.46 -6.75
C TYR A 137 -8.08 8.20 -7.59
N HIS A 138 -7.75 8.53 -8.83
CA HIS A 138 -8.64 9.27 -9.73
C HIS A 138 -9.75 8.41 -10.35
N ASP A 139 -9.61 7.09 -10.32
CA ASP A 139 -10.60 6.16 -10.84
C ASP A 139 -11.59 5.70 -9.74
N LEU A 140 -11.22 5.88 -8.46
CA LEU A 140 -12.05 5.52 -7.31
C LEU A 140 -13.24 6.48 -7.16
N ASP A 141 -14.42 5.92 -6.87
CA ASP A 141 -15.54 6.71 -6.37
C ASP A 141 -15.14 7.47 -5.08
N PRO A 142 -15.54 8.74 -4.91
CA PRO A 142 -15.13 9.55 -3.75
C PRO A 142 -15.49 8.93 -2.39
N ALA A 143 -16.64 8.27 -2.27
CA ALA A 143 -17.05 7.63 -1.01
C ALA A 143 -16.21 6.39 -0.72
N LEU A 144 -15.92 5.58 -1.74
CA LEU A 144 -15.02 4.44 -1.61
C LEU A 144 -13.60 4.89 -1.28
N ARG A 145 -13.10 5.92 -1.96
CA ARG A 145 -11.78 6.50 -1.70
C ARG A 145 -11.64 6.96 -0.24
N ALA A 146 -12.63 7.67 0.29
CA ALA A 146 -12.64 8.09 1.69
C ALA A 146 -12.64 6.89 2.66
N ARG A 147 -13.38 5.82 2.35
CA ARG A 147 -13.37 4.59 3.17
C ARG A 147 -12.00 3.91 3.17
N ILE A 148 -11.37 3.81 2.01
CA ILE A 148 -10.02 3.21 1.89
C ILE A 148 -9.01 4.06 2.66
N ALA A 149 -9.05 5.38 2.50
CA ALA A 149 -8.18 6.31 3.23
C ALA A 149 -8.35 6.18 4.75
N GLY A 150 -9.60 6.13 5.23
CA GLY A 150 -9.92 5.94 6.65
C GLY A 150 -9.38 4.62 7.20
N SER A 151 -9.58 3.51 6.49
CA SER A 151 -9.06 2.20 6.87
C SER A 151 -7.53 2.17 6.88
N LEU A 152 -6.92 2.70 5.84
CA LEU A 152 -5.45 2.76 5.73
C LEU A 152 -4.85 3.61 6.87
N LYS A 153 -5.46 4.76 7.18
CA LYS A 153 -5.07 5.62 8.30
C LYS A 153 -5.16 4.89 9.64
N GLU A 154 -6.28 4.24 9.90
CA GLU A 154 -6.52 3.53 11.17
C GLU A 154 -5.48 2.44 11.41
N HIS A 155 -5.27 1.55 10.43
CA HIS A 155 -4.30 0.47 10.56
C HIS A 155 -2.84 0.98 10.61
N THR A 156 -2.55 2.09 9.90
CA THR A 156 -1.26 2.76 9.97
C THR A 156 -0.99 3.28 11.38
N ARG A 157 -1.99 3.87 12.02
CA ARG A 157 -1.89 4.38 13.39
C ARG A 157 -1.73 3.24 14.40
N GLN A 158 -2.54 2.19 14.28
CA GLN A 158 -2.42 1.00 15.14
C GLN A 158 -1.01 0.41 15.05
N MET A 159 -0.46 0.33 13.84
CA MET A 159 0.90 -0.16 13.64
C MET A 159 1.95 0.75 14.24
N PHE A 160 1.83 2.07 14.04
CA PHE A 160 2.74 3.05 14.60
C PHE A 160 2.74 3.02 16.13
N ASP A 161 1.58 2.98 16.76
CA ASP A 161 1.42 2.95 18.21
C ASP A 161 2.00 1.66 18.81
N ALA A 162 1.69 0.51 18.21
CA ALA A 162 2.23 -0.78 18.64
C ALA A 162 3.77 -0.81 18.52
N TRP A 163 4.31 -0.31 17.43
CA TRP A 163 5.74 -0.29 17.18
C TRP A 163 6.49 0.70 18.06
N SER A 164 5.96 1.90 18.25
CA SER A 164 6.55 2.92 19.12
C SER A 164 6.66 2.38 20.55
N SER A 165 5.62 1.73 21.06
CA SER A 165 5.59 1.14 22.38
C SER A 165 6.58 -0.03 22.53
N TYR A 166 6.65 -0.91 21.54
CA TYR A 166 7.49 -2.10 21.56
C TYR A 166 8.99 -1.78 21.39
N GLN A 167 9.32 -0.87 20.49
CA GLN A 167 10.70 -0.44 20.22
C GLN A 167 11.32 0.27 21.43
N LEU A 168 10.54 1.11 22.11
CA LEU A 168 10.98 1.77 23.33
C LEU A 168 11.28 0.75 24.45
N ALA A 169 10.57 -0.38 24.46
CA ALA A 169 10.73 -1.40 25.50
C ALA A 169 11.88 -2.38 25.26
N THR A 170 12.22 -2.70 24.01
CA THR A 170 13.08 -3.88 23.73
C THR A 170 14.38 -3.59 22.98
N GLY A 171 14.46 -2.55 22.17
CA GLY A 171 15.68 -2.16 21.45
C GLY A 171 16.27 -3.16 20.44
N ILE A 172 15.62 -4.33 20.27
CA ILE A 172 16.23 -5.53 19.67
C ILE A 172 16.04 -5.65 18.15
N PHE A 173 15.16 -4.86 17.51
CA PHE A 173 14.65 -5.16 16.17
C PHE A 173 15.35 -4.52 14.98
N TYR A 174 16.44 -3.80 15.17
CA TYR A 174 17.12 -3.11 14.07
C TYR A 174 17.77 -4.00 13.01
N THR A 175 17.78 -5.32 13.21
CA THR A 175 18.53 -6.26 12.34
C THR A 175 17.66 -7.26 11.59
N PHE A 176 16.34 -7.28 11.78
CA PHE A 176 15.44 -8.29 11.19
C PHE A 176 14.47 -7.71 10.17
N ASN A 177 14.07 -8.53 9.19
CA ASN A 177 13.02 -8.23 8.22
C ASN A 177 11.69 -7.85 8.88
N HIS A 178 11.42 -8.34 10.09
CA HIS A 178 10.25 -7.95 10.89
C HIS A 178 10.23 -6.45 11.26
N MET A 179 11.30 -5.71 11.04
CA MET A 179 11.32 -4.27 11.10
C MET A 179 11.16 -3.64 9.71
N ALA A 180 11.97 -4.08 8.75
CA ALA A 180 12.03 -3.45 7.44
C ALA A 180 10.70 -3.55 6.69
N VAL A 181 10.03 -4.70 6.76
CA VAL A 181 8.77 -4.93 6.02
C VAL A 181 7.60 -4.10 6.59
N PRO A 182 7.32 -4.13 7.91
CA PRO A 182 6.30 -3.25 8.48
C PRO A 182 6.59 -1.76 8.28
N LEU A 183 7.86 -1.34 8.38
CA LEU A 183 8.25 0.04 8.17
C LEU A 183 8.02 0.47 6.71
N ALA A 184 8.27 -0.41 5.74
CA ALA A 184 7.97 -0.15 4.34
C ALA A 184 6.46 0.06 4.11
N GLY A 185 5.61 -0.78 4.74
CA GLY A 185 4.16 -0.61 4.70
C GLY A 185 3.71 0.69 5.35
N LEU A 186 4.24 1.01 6.53
CA LEU A 186 3.96 2.25 7.26
C LEU A 186 4.33 3.48 6.43
N THR A 187 5.54 3.48 5.86
CA THR A 187 6.03 4.61 5.04
C THR A 187 5.18 4.77 3.77
N ALA A 188 4.86 3.68 3.09
CA ALA A 188 4.03 3.74 1.88
C ALA A 188 2.62 4.27 2.18
N ALA A 189 1.99 3.78 3.26
CA ALA A 189 0.66 4.22 3.68
C ALA A 189 0.65 5.70 4.07
N SER A 190 1.61 6.14 4.88
CA SER A 190 1.76 7.54 5.26
C SER A 190 2.00 8.43 4.04
N ALA A 191 2.86 8.02 3.11
CA ALA A 191 3.13 8.78 1.90
C ALA A 191 1.92 8.84 0.95
N ALA A 192 1.10 7.77 0.88
CA ALA A 192 -0.12 7.76 0.09
C ALA A 192 -1.19 8.72 0.63
N LEU A 193 -1.26 8.90 1.95
CA LEU A 193 -2.25 9.74 2.63
C LEU A 193 -1.76 11.16 2.92
N TYR A 194 -0.48 11.43 2.68
CA TYR A 194 0.14 12.71 3.04
C TYR A 194 -0.58 13.90 2.43
N GLY A 195 -0.92 14.87 3.27
CA GLY A 195 -1.63 16.09 2.87
C GLY A 195 -3.12 15.92 2.59
N GLU A 196 -3.68 14.70 2.75
CA GLU A 196 -5.11 14.41 2.52
C GLU A 196 -5.84 14.03 3.80
N GLU A 197 -5.14 13.35 4.70
CA GLU A 197 -5.70 12.93 5.99
C GLU A 197 -5.00 13.65 7.14
N PRO A 198 -5.74 14.41 7.98
CA PRO A 198 -5.17 15.05 9.15
C PRO A 198 -4.55 14.05 10.11
N GLY A 199 -3.33 14.32 10.58
CA GLY A 199 -2.64 13.51 11.58
C GLY A 199 -1.91 12.28 11.03
N ILE A 200 -1.62 12.28 9.75
CA ILE A 200 -0.67 11.37 9.10
C ILE A 200 0.60 12.15 8.75
#